data_e31045aeae5399b4bc19e7453d04ea90
#
_entry.id   e31045aeae5399b4bc19e7453d04ea90
#
_cell.length_a   1.000
_cell.length_b   1.000
_cell.length_c   1.000
_cell.angle_alpha   90.00
_cell.angle_beta   90.00
_cell.angle_gamma   90.00
#
_symmetry.space_group_name_H-M   'P 1'
#
loop_
_entity.id
_entity.type
_entity.pdbx_description
1 polymer ?
#
loop_
_entity_poly.entity_id
_entity_poly.type
_entity_poly.pdbx_seq_one_letter_code
_entity_poly.pdbx_strand_id
1 'polypeptide(L)'
;MRPRIRYTSTPAGRVAYATAGAGPALLVDTGWISDLRGQLELYSFGSFIERLAERFTVIRYDKPGCGLSDRDGIDLSFDGQVAAALAVAGAAGADRFSLFGASQGAQLAAAIAARYPGRVEALVVYGMCASGRDLAPDEVRDSLVALVRAHWGLGLKAMAGLFVADPTAEDVAWIAGSKALMSVS
;
A
#
# COMPACT_ATOMS: atom_id res chain seq x y z
N MET A 1 -14.97 -10.34 5.87
CA MET A 1 -15.47 -9.15 6.64
C MET A 1 -15.57 -7.93 5.69
N ARG A 2 -16.72 -7.18 5.67
CA ARG A 2 -16.81 -5.94 4.86
C ARG A 2 -16.28 -4.77 5.67
N PRO A 3 -15.22 -4.06 5.22
CA PRO A 3 -14.65 -2.96 5.97
C PRO A 3 -15.60 -1.76 6.02
N ARG A 4 -15.69 -1.10 7.18
CA ARG A 4 -16.36 0.19 7.29
C ARG A 4 -15.41 1.28 6.82
N ILE A 5 -15.64 1.81 5.63
CA ILE A 5 -14.82 2.84 5.03
C ILE A 5 -15.09 4.20 5.70
N ARG A 6 -14.00 4.88 6.04
CA ARG A 6 -13.96 6.26 6.54
C ARG A 6 -13.01 7.06 5.66
N TYR A 7 -13.03 8.37 5.81
CA TYR A 7 -12.18 9.28 5.04
C TYR A 7 -11.51 10.28 5.97
N THR A 8 -10.31 10.69 5.63
CA THR A 8 -9.60 11.78 6.25
C THR A 8 -8.99 12.69 5.19
N SER A 9 -8.96 14.00 5.46
CA SER A 9 -8.22 14.96 4.61
C SER A 9 -6.74 14.92 4.98
N THR A 10 -5.90 14.92 3.97
CA THR A 10 -4.44 14.92 4.10
C THR A 10 -3.86 15.99 3.19
N PRO A 11 -2.59 16.40 3.36
CA PRO A 11 -1.92 17.25 2.39
C PRO A 11 -1.86 16.65 0.97
N ALA A 12 -1.95 15.32 0.88
CA ALA A 12 -1.92 14.58 -0.38
C ALA A 12 -3.33 14.28 -0.95
N GLY A 13 -4.38 14.98 -0.50
CA GLY A 13 -5.76 14.76 -0.90
C GLY A 13 -6.56 13.98 0.17
N ARG A 14 -7.83 13.67 -0.13
CA ARG A 14 -8.69 12.90 0.75
C ARG A 14 -8.37 11.41 0.64
N VAL A 15 -8.13 10.75 1.77
CA VAL A 15 -7.70 9.37 1.84
C VAL A 15 -8.77 8.50 2.51
N ALA A 16 -9.12 7.39 1.88
CA ALA A 16 -10.00 6.37 2.43
C ALA A 16 -9.22 5.42 3.34
N TYR A 17 -9.79 5.10 4.50
CA TYR A 17 -9.21 4.14 5.44
C TYR A 17 -10.27 3.27 6.11
N ALA A 18 -9.84 2.17 6.69
CA ALA A 18 -10.68 1.28 7.48
C ALA A 18 -9.88 0.73 8.67
N THR A 19 -10.61 0.41 9.73
CA THR A 19 -10.05 -0.27 10.93
C THR A 19 -10.76 -1.59 11.16
N ALA A 20 -10.02 -2.57 11.67
CA ALA A 20 -10.54 -3.89 12.04
C ALA A 20 -9.88 -4.38 13.32
N GLY A 21 -10.63 -5.13 14.15
CA GLY A 21 -10.12 -5.66 15.41
C GLY A 21 -10.12 -4.65 16.54
N ALA A 22 -9.48 -5.03 17.65
CA ALA A 22 -9.28 -4.22 18.84
C ALA A 22 -7.92 -4.55 19.48
N GLY A 23 -7.28 -3.56 20.11
CA GLY A 23 -5.95 -3.69 20.73
C GLY A 23 -5.01 -2.59 20.28
N PRO A 24 -3.69 -2.78 20.46
CA PRO A 24 -2.68 -1.84 19.99
C PRO A 24 -2.82 -1.53 18.50
N ALA A 25 -2.56 -0.29 18.11
CA ALA A 25 -2.70 0.12 16.72
C ALA A 25 -1.59 -0.48 15.83
N LEU A 26 -1.99 -1.04 14.67
CA LEU A 26 -1.09 -1.54 13.65
C LEU A 26 -1.48 -0.91 12.30
N LEU A 27 -0.63 -0.02 11.79
CA LEU A 27 -0.78 0.53 10.45
C LEU A 27 -0.14 -0.43 9.44
N VAL A 28 -0.94 -0.88 8.48
CA VAL A 28 -0.55 -1.86 7.46
C VAL A 28 -0.48 -1.18 6.11
N ASP A 29 0.71 -1.17 5.50
CA ASP A 29 0.97 -0.66 4.16
C ASP A 29 1.57 -1.76 3.27
N THR A 30 0.79 -2.26 2.32
CA THR A 30 1.18 -3.39 1.48
C THR A 30 1.27 -3.00 0.00
N GLY A 31 2.46 -2.62 -0.39
CA GLY A 31 2.76 -2.38 -1.80
C GLY A 31 2.44 -0.98 -2.31
N TRP A 32 2.46 -0.84 -3.61
CA TRP A 32 2.29 0.44 -4.34
C TRP A 32 0.85 0.71 -4.77
N ILE A 33 0.04 -0.34 -4.88
CA ILE A 33 -1.39 -0.28 -5.13
C ILE A 33 -2.12 -0.74 -3.88
N SER A 34 -3.20 -0.05 -3.55
CA SER A 34 -4.08 -0.41 -2.44
C SER A 34 -5.54 -0.40 -2.88
N ASP A 35 -6.28 -1.34 -2.33
CA ASP A 35 -7.73 -1.44 -2.50
C ASP A 35 -8.34 -2.02 -1.23
N LEU A 36 -8.97 -1.17 -0.44
CA LEU A 36 -9.57 -1.54 0.83
C LEU A 36 -10.66 -2.61 0.71
N ARG A 37 -11.28 -2.73 -0.46
CA ARG A 37 -12.34 -3.71 -0.71
C ARG A 37 -11.82 -4.98 -1.35
N GLY A 38 -11.22 -4.85 -2.53
CA GLY A 38 -10.83 -6.01 -3.35
C GLY A 38 -9.70 -6.82 -2.74
N GLN A 39 -8.75 -6.19 -2.05
CA GLN A 39 -7.67 -6.94 -1.40
C GLN A 39 -8.15 -7.95 -0.35
N LEU A 40 -9.27 -7.70 0.32
CA LEU A 40 -9.83 -8.65 1.30
C LEU A 40 -10.51 -9.86 0.64
N GLU A 41 -10.83 -9.79 -0.64
CA GLU A 41 -11.38 -10.90 -1.40
C GLU A 41 -10.30 -11.92 -1.77
N LEU A 42 -9.03 -11.51 -1.77
CA LEU A 42 -7.90 -12.44 -1.87
C LEU A 42 -7.80 -13.24 -0.57
N TYR A 43 -8.03 -14.55 -0.66
CA TYR A 43 -8.10 -15.44 0.51
C TYR A 43 -6.90 -15.28 1.44
N SER A 44 -5.69 -15.30 0.91
CA SER A 44 -4.45 -15.18 1.69
C SER A 44 -4.34 -13.84 2.42
N PHE A 45 -4.70 -12.74 1.74
CA PHE A 45 -4.62 -11.41 2.33
C PHE A 45 -5.77 -11.15 3.33
N GLY A 46 -6.99 -11.58 3.00
CA GLY A 46 -8.13 -11.50 3.91
C GLY A 46 -7.87 -12.23 5.22
N SER A 47 -7.41 -13.49 5.15
CA SER A 47 -7.05 -14.31 6.32
C SER A 47 -5.89 -13.68 7.12
N PHE A 48 -4.90 -13.09 6.46
CA PHE A 48 -3.80 -12.40 7.13
C PHE A 48 -4.32 -11.20 7.95
N ILE A 49 -5.17 -10.36 7.38
CA ILE A 49 -5.76 -9.22 8.08
C ILE A 49 -6.67 -9.68 9.23
N GLU A 50 -7.47 -10.74 9.05
CA GLU A 50 -8.33 -11.28 10.11
C GLU A 50 -7.50 -11.78 11.30
N ARG A 51 -6.41 -12.49 11.06
CA ARG A 51 -5.52 -12.95 12.12
C ARG A 51 -4.82 -11.81 12.86
N LEU A 52 -4.42 -10.75 12.16
CA LEU A 52 -3.89 -9.56 12.82
C LEU A 52 -4.95 -8.86 13.67
N ALA A 53 -6.19 -8.80 13.17
CA ALA A 53 -7.30 -8.15 13.86
C ALA A 53 -7.75 -8.88 15.15
N GLU A 54 -7.33 -10.13 15.36
CA GLU A 54 -7.53 -10.84 16.64
C GLU A 54 -6.77 -10.18 17.80
N ARG A 55 -5.69 -9.45 17.53
CA ARG A 55 -4.78 -8.89 18.55
C ARG A 55 -4.51 -7.40 18.42
N PHE A 56 -4.81 -6.80 17.26
CA PHE A 56 -4.50 -5.43 16.95
C PHE A 56 -5.73 -4.68 16.44
N THR A 57 -5.74 -3.38 16.63
CA THR A 57 -6.54 -2.48 15.80
C THR A 57 -5.77 -2.27 14.49
N VAL A 58 -6.09 -3.07 13.48
CA VAL A 58 -5.47 -3.01 12.15
C VAL A 58 -6.02 -1.82 11.39
N ILE A 59 -5.15 -0.90 10.99
CA ILE A 59 -5.46 0.30 10.22
C ILE A 59 -4.96 0.07 8.80
N ARG A 60 -5.87 0.14 7.82
CA ARG A 60 -5.56 0.04 6.39
C ARG A 60 -6.10 1.28 5.67
N TYR A 61 -5.47 1.66 4.58
CA TYR A 61 -5.91 2.81 3.79
C TYR A 61 -5.63 2.58 2.30
N ASP A 62 -6.38 3.28 1.46
CA ASP A 62 -6.06 3.41 0.06
C ASP A 62 -5.10 4.58 -0.10
N LYS A 63 -3.94 4.32 -0.69
CA LYS A 63 -2.94 5.35 -0.95
C LYS A 63 -3.52 6.48 -1.80
N PRO A 64 -2.98 7.70 -1.73
CA PRO A 64 -3.33 8.74 -2.70
C PRO A 64 -3.22 8.21 -4.13
N GLY A 65 -4.22 8.44 -4.95
CA GLY A 65 -4.29 7.92 -6.32
C GLY A 65 -4.82 6.49 -6.46
N CYS A 66 -5.11 5.78 -5.37
CA CYS A 66 -5.57 4.40 -5.38
C CYS A 66 -6.97 4.22 -4.79
N GLY A 67 -7.64 3.16 -5.23
CA GLY A 67 -8.88 2.67 -4.65
C GLY A 67 -9.96 3.74 -4.50
N LEU A 68 -10.36 3.99 -3.26
CA LEU A 68 -11.40 4.94 -2.87
C LEU A 68 -10.86 6.32 -2.47
N SER A 69 -9.52 6.50 -2.47
CA SER A 69 -8.88 7.80 -2.23
C SER A 69 -8.96 8.71 -3.44
N ASP A 70 -8.77 10.01 -3.22
CA ASP A 70 -8.76 11.00 -4.31
C ASP A 70 -7.67 10.68 -5.32
N ARG A 71 -7.96 11.00 -6.60
CA ARG A 71 -7.09 10.73 -7.75
C ARG A 71 -6.57 12.00 -8.41
N ASP A 72 -7.26 13.10 -8.25
CA ASP A 72 -6.93 14.39 -8.84
C ASP A 72 -6.40 15.36 -7.78
N GLY A 73 -5.46 16.21 -8.15
CA GLY A 73 -4.90 17.22 -7.26
C GLY A 73 -4.14 16.64 -6.05
N ILE A 74 -3.58 15.45 -6.21
CA ILE A 74 -2.92 14.69 -5.14
C ILE A 74 -1.40 14.87 -5.17
N ASP A 75 -0.76 14.75 -4.00
CA ASP A 75 0.69 14.68 -3.87
C ASP A 75 1.14 13.22 -3.81
N LEU A 76 1.72 12.73 -4.91
CA LEU A 76 2.30 11.38 -5.01
C LEU A 76 3.77 11.32 -4.60
N SER A 77 4.35 12.43 -4.16
CA SER A 77 5.73 12.43 -3.64
C SER A 77 5.86 11.47 -2.45
N PHE A 78 7.07 11.04 -2.18
CA PHE A 78 7.33 10.18 -1.04
C PHE A 78 6.91 10.85 0.28
N ASP A 79 7.13 12.15 0.42
CA ASP A 79 6.73 12.92 1.59
C ASP A 79 5.22 13.09 1.70
N GLY A 80 4.51 13.26 0.58
CA GLY A 80 3.05 13.26 0.51
C GLY A 80 2.45 11.94 0.98
N GLN A 81 3.05 10.80 0.59
CA GLN A 81 2.63 9.48 1.04
C GLN A 81 2.89 9.26 2.54
N VAL A 82 4.03 9.73 3.07
CA VAL A 82 4.32 9.71 4.51
C VAL A 82 3.29 10.54 5.28
N ALA A 83 2.99 11.74 4.82
CA ALA A 83 2.00 12.62 5.44
C ALA A 83 0.60 11.98 5.44
N ALA A 84 0.21 11.34 4.34
CA ALA A 84 -1.06 10.63 4.22
C ALA A 84 -1.16 9.47 5.23
N ALA A 85 -0.13 8.64 5.35
CA ALA A 85 -0.09 7.52 6.30
C ALA A 85 -0.21 7.99 7.76
N LEU A 86 0.51 9.07 8.11
CA LEU A 86 0.45 9.67 9.46
C LEU A 86 -0.91 10.30 9.76
N ALA A 87 -1.53 10.97 8.78
CA ALA A 87 -2.87 11.53 8.91
C ALA A 87 -3.93 10.43 9.11
N VAL A 88 -3.81 9.32 8.40
CA VAL A 88 -4.67 8.15 8.58
C VAL A 88 -4.51 7.56 9.99
N ALA A 89 -3.28 7.38 10.47
CA ALA A 89 -3.05 6.89 11.83
C ALA A 89 -3.72 7.82 12.87
N GLY A 90 -3.54 9.13 12.73
CA GLY A 90 -4.19 10.12 13.61
C GLY A 90 -5.73 10.07 13.53
N ALA A 91 -6.30 9.99 12.33
CA ALA A 91 -7.76 9.89 12.13
C ALA A 91 -8.35 8.57 12.68
N ALA A 92 -7.53 7.52 12.75
CA ALA A 92 -7.90 6.27 13.42
C ALA A 92 -7.73 6.31 14.95
N GLY A 93 -7.27 7.43 15.52
CA GLY A 93 -7.04 7.60 16.95
C GLY A 93 -5.70 6.99 17.44
N ALA A 94 -4.76 6.75 16.55
CA ALA A 94 -3.47 6.13 16.85
C ALA A 94 -2.36 7.20 16.95
N ASP A 95 -2.10 7.69 18.15
CA ASP A 95 -0.95 8.58 18.40
C ASP A 95 0.38 7.82 18.34
N ARG A 96 0.38 6.59 18.84
CA ARG A 96 1.46 5.62 18.70
C ARG A 96 0.94 4.36 18.05
N PHE A 97 1.76 3.73 17.23
CA PHE A 97 1.36 2.56 16.47
C PHE A 97 2.56 1.71 16.05
N SER A 98 2.31 0.44 15.83
CA SER A 98 3.22 -0.44 15.11
C SER A 98 3.02 -0.32 13.60
N LEU A 99 4.06 -0.61 12.83
CA LEU A 99 4.05 -0.58 11.36
C LEU A 99 4.30 -1.98 10.80
N PHE A 100 3.47 -2.38 9.85
CA PHE A 100 3.76 -3.46 8.93
C PHE A 100 3.83 -2.91 7.51
N GLY A 101 5.01 -2.99 6.90
CA GLY A 101 5.23 -2.54 5.53
C GLY A 101 5.70 -3.69 4.63
N ALA A 102 5.09 -3.82 3.46
CA ALA A 102 5.53 -4.79 2.46
C ALA A 102 5.83 -4.10 1.12
N SER A 103 6.88 -4.55 0.42
CA SER A 103 7.31 -3.99 -0.86
C SER A 103 7.54 -2.47 -0.76
N GLN A 104 6.95 -1.64 -1.60
CA GLN A 104 7.03 -0.17 -1.51
C GLN A 104 6.50 0.38 -0.16
N GLY A 105 5.54 -0.28 0.44
CA GLY A 105 5.06 0.06 1.78
C GLY A 105 6.11 -0.15 2.87
N ALA A 106 7.06 -1.06 2.67
CA ALA A 106 8.16 -1.27 3.60
C ALA A 106 9.13 -0.07 3.62
N GLN A 107 9.41 0.53 2.47
CA GLN A 107 10.22 1.75 2.38
C GLN A 107 9.53 2.92 3.10
N LEU A 108 8.22 3.06 2.91
CA LEU A 108 7.42 4.07 3.57
C LEU A 108 7.41 3.88 5.10
N ALA A 109 7.18 2.65 5.56
CA ALA A 109 7.18 2.29 6.97
C ALA A 109 8.55 2.56 7.64
N ALA A 110 9.65 2.20 6.96
CA ALA A 110 11.00 2.48 7.44
C ALA A 110 11.27 3.99 7.56
N ALA A 111 10.84 4.78 6.57
CA ALA A 111 10.98 6.23 6.62
C ALA A 111 10.15 6.87 7.74
N ILE A 112 8.93 6.39 7.97
CA ILE A 112 8.09 6.84 9.09
C ILE A 112 8.79 6.52 10.42
N ALA A 113 9.29 5.30 10.60
CA ALA A 113 9.98 4.90 11.81
C ALA A 113 11.25 5.75 12.08
N ALA A 114 12.01 6.04 11.03
CA ALA A 114 13.22 6.86 11.13
C ALA A 114 12.93 8.33 11.45
N ARG A 115 11.88 8.90 10.83
CA ARG A 115 11.54 10.33 10.97
C ARG A 115 10.70 10.63 12.22
N TYR A 116 9.90 9.66 12.67
CA TYR A 116 8.96 9.81 13.79
C TYR A 116 9.11 8.69 14.84
N PRO A 117 10.34 8.48 15.40
CA PRO A 117 10.59 7.36 16.31
C PRO A 117 9.71 7.40 17.57
N GLY A 118 9.27 8.58 18.01
CA GLY A 118 8.35 8.73 19.15
C GLY A 118 6.92 8.22 18.86
N ARG A 119 6.56 8.02 17.60
CA ARG A 119 5.25 7.51 17.17
C ARG A 119 5.22 6.01 16.87
N VAL A 120 6.39 5.40 16.60
CA VAL A 120 6.49 4.01 16.17
C VAL A 120 6.93 3.12 17.31
N GLU A 121 6.11 2.12 17.66
CA GLU A 121 6.37 1.15 18.72
C GLU A 121 7.16 -0.05 18.21
N ALA A 122 6.81 -0.53 17.04
CA ALA A 122 7.49 -1.64 16.37
C ALA A 122 7.40 -1.49 14.85
N LEU A 123 8.37 -2.05 14.15
CA LEU A 123 8.43 -2.05 12.70
C LEU A 123 8.66 -3.47 12.19
N VAL A 124 7.79 -3.91 11.30
CA VAL A 124 7.97 -5.13 10.51
C VAL A 124 8.02 -4.74 9.05
N VAL A 125 9.05 -5.16 8.34
CA VAL A 125 9.23 -4.95 6.90
C VAL A 125 9.40 -6.28 6.18
N TYR A 126 8.76 -6.39 5.01
CA TYR A 126 8.82 -7.57 4.16
C TYR A 126 9.08 -7.16 2.71
N GLY A 127 10.05 -7.83 2.05
CA GLY A 127 10.37 -7.56 0.65
C GLY A 127 10.82 -6.10 0.40
N MET A 128 11.58 -5.53 1.34
CA MET A 128 12.11 -4.17 1.23
C MET A 128 13.38 -4.16 0.38
N CYS A 129 13.50 -3.15 -0.48
CA CYS A 129 14.76 -2.76 -1.10
C CYS A 129 15.11 -1.32 -0.67
N ALA A 130 16.38 -1.01 -0.53
CA ALA A 130 16.84 0.33 -0.14
C ALA A 130 16.72 1.32 -1.33
N SER A 131 16.86 0.80 -2.55
CA SER A 131 16.79 1.59 -3.78
C SER A 131 16.07 0.80 -4.88
N GLY A 132 15.41 1.49 -5.81
CA GLY A 132 14.88 0.88 -7.01
C GLY A 132 15.95 0.18 -7.88
N ARG A 133 17.22 0.54 -7.70
CA ARG A 133 18.35 -0.12 -8.37
C ARG A 133 18.58 -1.56 -7.87
N ASP A 134 18.12 -1.86 -6.67
CA ASP A 134 18.23 -3.21 -6.08
C ASP A 134 17.21 -4.18 -6.70
N LEU A 135 16.20 -3.67 -7.41
CA LEU A 135 15.16 -4.48 -8.04
C LEU A 135 15.61 -5.06 -9.39
N ALA A 136 16.29 -4.27 -10.20
CA ALA A 136 16.76 -4.66 -11.52
C ALA A 136 17.79 -3.65 -12.06
N PRO A 137 18.65 -4.02 -13.03
CA PRO A 137 19.51 -3.09 -13.76
C PRO A 137 18.71 -1.90 -14.35
N ASP A 138 19.37 -0.76 -14.47
CA ASP A 138 18.72 0.49 -14.92
C ASP A 138 18.00 0.33 -16.27
N GLU A 139 18.61 -0.36 -17.23
CA GLU A 139 18.03 -0.62 -18.55
C GLU A 139 16.71 -1.42 -18.48
N VAL A 140 16.63 -2.39 -17.57
CA VAL A 140 15.43 -3.21 -17.37
C VAL A 140 14.32 -2.37 -16.75
N ARG A 141 14.66 -1.55 -15.76
CA ARG A 141 13.70 -0.65 -15.11
C ARG A 141 13.15 0.39 -16.08
N ASP A 142 14.02 1.02 -16.87
CA ASP A 142 13.63 2.04 -17.85
C ASP A 142 12.73 1.43 -18.93
N SER A 143 13.03 0.23 -19.39
CA SER A 143 12.21 -0.51 -20.34
C SER A 143 10.84 -0.84 -19.75
N LEU A 144 10.79 -1.24 -18.48
CA LEU A 144 9.53 -1.53 -17.77
C LEU A 144 8.69 -0.27 -17.59
N VAL A 145 9.30 0.84 -17.18
CA VAL A 145 8.62 2.14 -17.05
C VAL A 145 8.07 2.60 -18.39
N ALA A 146 8.85 2.48 -19.46
CA ALA A 146 8.40 2.80 -20.82
C ALA A 146 7.21 1.93 -21.25
N LEU A 147 7.26 0.62 -20.97
CA LEU A 147 6.17 -0.31 -21.26
C LEU A 147 4.88 0.02 -20.47
N VAL A 148 5.01 0.32 -19.18
CA VAL A 148 3.88 0.71 -18.31
C VAL A 148 3.24 2.00 -18.84
N ARG A 149 4.04 2.99 -19.23
CA ARG A 149 3.54 4.26 -19.80
C ARG A 149 2.86 4.07 -21.15
N ALA A 150 3.44 3.23 -22.01
CA ALA A 150 2.89 2.98 -23.35
C ALA A 150 1.64 2.08 -23.32
N HIS A 151 1.62 1.09 -22.45
CA HIS A 151 0.53 0.13 -22.36
C HIS A 151 0.45 -0.49 -20.95
N TRP A 152 -0.37 0.10 -20.09
CA TRP A 152 -0.54 -0.29 -18.69
C TRP A 152 -0.73 -1.82 -18.50
N GLY A 153 -1.65 -2.44 -19.23
CA GLY A 153 -1.96 -3.86 -19.07
C GLY A 153 -0.78 -4.79 -19.43
N LEU A 154 0.03 -4.46 -20.43
CA LEU A 154 1.23 -5.23 -20.77
C LEU A 154 2.33 -4.99 -19.73
N GLY A 155 2.48 -3.73 -19.27
CA GLY A 155 3.43 -3.39 -18.21
C GLY A 155 3.16 -4.17 -16.92
N LEU A 156 1.89 -4.23 -16.50
CA LEU A 156 1.49 -5.00 -15.32
C LEU A 156 1.74 -6.50 -15.46
N LYS A 157 1.46 -7.08 -16.63
CA LYS A 157 1.77 -8.50 -16.88
C LYS A 157 3.27 -8.79 -16.80
N ALA A 158 4.10 -7.89 -17.35
CA ALA A 158 5.54 -8.00 -17.24
C ALA A 158 6.01 -7.89 -15.78
N MET A 159 5.43 -6.97 -15.00
CA MET A 159 5.72 -6.81 -13.58
C MET A 159 5.30 -8.04 -12.76
N ALA A 160 4.17 -8.67 -13.08
CA ALA A 160 3.74 -9.88 -12.38
C ALA A 160 4.80 -10.97 -12.43
N GLY A 161 5.40 -11.21 -13.61
CA GLY A 161 6.48 -12.17 -13.79
C GLY A 161 7.79 -11.82 -13.09
N LEU A 162 7.99 -10.55 -12.69
CA LEU A 162 9.15 -10.13 -11.90
C LEU A 162 8.94 -10.32 -10.39
N PHE A 163 7.70 -10.20 -9.91
CA PHE A 163 7.38 -10.17 -8.48
C PHE A 163 6.80 -11.47 -7.94
N VAL A 164 6.24 -12.30 -8.80
CA VAL A 164 5.62 -13.57 -8.42
C VAL A 164 6.33 -14.70 -9.17
N ALA A 165 6.96 -15.61 -8.43
CA ALA A 165 7.49 -16.83 -9.01
C ALA A 165 6.30 -17.72 -9.45
N ASP A 166 6.28 -18.11 -10.71
CA ASP A 166 5.21 -18.93 -11.31
C ASP A 166 3.80 -18.37 -11.08
N PRO A 167 3.50 -17.13 -11.58
CA PRO A 167 2.22 -16.49 -11.33
C PRO A 167 1.07 -17.32 -11.90
N THR A 168 0.05 -17.54 -11.08
CA THR A 168 -1.20 -18.19 -11.50
C THR A 168 -2.02 -17.26 -12.41
N ALA A 169 -2.99 -17.83 -13.13
CA ALA A 169 -3.94 -17.02 -13.92
C ALA A 169 -4.71 -16.02 -13.03
N GLU A 170 -4.97 -16.38 -11.76
CA GLU A 170 -5.62 -15.51 -10.77
C GLU A 170 -4.73 -14.35 -10.35
N ASP A 171 -3.44 -14.58 -10.09
CA ASP A 171 -2.46 -13.53 -9.79
C ASP A 171 -2.35 -12.53 -10.94
N VAL A 172 -2.27 -13.04 -12.18
CA VAL A 172 -2.21 -12.19 -13.38
C VAL A 172 -3.52 -11.40 -13.57
N ALA A 173 -4.67 -12.02 -13.33
CA ALA A 173 -5.97 -11.36 -13.46
C ALA A 173 -6.14 -10.26 -12.39
N TRP A 174 -5.73 -10.52 -11.16
CA TRP A 174 -5.76 -9.53 -10.09
C TRP A 174 -4.86 -8.33 -10.39
N ILE A 175 -3.61 -8.57 -10.80
CA ILE A 175 -2.67 -7.51 -11.18
C ILE A 175 -3.21 -6.72 -12.38
N ALA A 176 -3.77 -7.39 -13.38
CA ALA A 176 -4.35 -6.72 -14.56
C ALA A 176 -5.62 -5.91 -14.20
N GLY A 177 -6.43 -6.40 -13.27
CA GLY A 177 -7.63 -5.71 -12.76
C GLY A 177 -7.31 -4.44 -11.97
N SER A 178 -6.09 -4.33 -11.44
CA SER A 178 -5.65 -3.17 -10.65
C SER A 178 -5.65 -1.84 -11.43
N LYS A 179 -5.74 -1.87 -12.76
CA LYS A 179 -5.92 -0.67 -13.59
C LYS A 179 -7.13 0.17 -13.17
N ALA A 180 -8.23 -0.47 -12.80
CA ALA A 180 -9.44 0.22 -12.36
C ALA A 180 -9.26 0.90 -10.99
N LEU A 181 -8.20 0.53 -10.25
CA LEU A 181 -7.92 1.00 -8.90
C LEU A 181 -6.97 2.19 -8.85
N MET A 182 -6.35 2.55 -9.99
CA MET A 182 -5.39 3.64 -10.08
C MET A 182 -5.83 4.72 -11.05
N SER A 183 -5.49 5.96 -10.73
CA SER A 183 -5.49 7.06 -11.68
C SER A 183 -4.33 6.87 -12.64
N VAL A 184 -4.62 6.60 -13.91
CA VAL A 184 -3.64 6.64 -14.98
C VAL A 184 -4.00 7.85 -15.82
N SER A 185 -3.41 8.98 -15.48
CA SER A 185 -3.38 10.17 -16.34
C SER A 185 -2.24 10.08 -17.32
#